data_a72c3c83d419258aa292f168303a9bd6
#
_entry.id   a72c3c83d419258aa292f168303a9bd6
#
_cell.length_a   1.000
_cell.length_b   1.000
_cell.length_c   1.000
_cell.angle_alpha   90.00
_cell.angle_beta   90.00
_cell.angle_gamma   90.00
#
_symmetry.space_group_name_H-M   'P 1'
#
loop_
_entity.id
_entity.type
_entity.pdbx_description
1 polymer ?
#
loop_
_entity_poly.entity_id
_entity_poly.type
_entity_poly.pdbx_seq_one_letter_code
_entity_poly.pdbx_strand_id
1 'polypeptide(L)'
;MQFIKESSTIIEKAKKEAEKEGFLYKNPSSLISEFWGTSFTPSSFEVVIKEVKSNEDTRKKEVSIFSIQACVRGQDISPWSDGIHLPYFHMFTLFVINPQDPLPYTKWFQNFLRKLKAPVDDSYFTYYAHEYPDLVDHPLFPDFGLRVLNHIGVSPNRCIPCSGYDNYQITFNYDYEMGKFIRTEGPRIEIMVNFVRPIEYGTIIYSVSSWLDDSLNVIERTPAILSMVFGIERLTQVINKVASVWQLPSMNYIEKTIMTRLKIPDLFTLETEHLLELLIGLIQIAENVPIDFRPGGKGPRDQLKRIIRLTLRKVQHLGISQDVVLEILGQLYPEKQEAINRVHDWLLEQSKLMRASLARWVSHE
;
A
#
# COMPACT_ATOMS: atom_id res chain seq x y z
N MET A 1 -13.07 -5.40 -11.54
CA MET A 1 -13.88 -5.39 -10.28
C MET A 1 -12.97 -5.76 -9.12
N GLN A 2 -13.08 -5.10 -7.97
CA GLN A 2 -12.27 -5.40 -6.80
C GLN A 2 -12.82 -6.62 -6.06
N PHE A 3 -11.94 -7.46 -5.48
CA PHE A 3 -12.37 -8.58 -4.65
C PHE A 3 -13.11 -8.11 -3.40
N ILE A 4 -12.68 -7.03 -2.78
CA ILE A 4 -13.38 -6.39 -1.65
C ILE A 4 -14.46 -5.45 -2.21
N LYS A 5 -15.69 -5.94 -2.34
CA LYS A 5 -16.80 -5.18 -2.93
C LYS A 5 -17.14 -3.91 -2.14
N GLU A 6 -17.00 -3.98 -0.82
CA GLU A 6 -17.24 -2.86 0.10
C GLU A 6 -16.36 -1.66 -0.17
N SER A 7 -15.15 -1.88 -0.72
CA SER A 7 -14.19 -0.82 -1.07
C SER A 7 -14.66 0.05 -2.23
N SER A 8 -15.46 -0.47 -3.14
CA SER A 8 -15.88 0.27 -4.34
C SER A 8 -16.69 1.53 -3.98
N THR A 9 -17.59 1.44 -3.01
CA THR A 9 -18.39 2.57 -2.55
C THR A 9 -17.53 3.63 -1.87
N ILE A 10 -16.50 3.21 -1.14
CA ILE A 10 -15.57 4.12 -0.46
C ILE A 10 -14.74 4.88 -1.50
N ILE A 11 -14.23 4.17 -2.51
CA ILE A 11 -13.47 4.78 -3.62
C ILE A 11 -14.27 5.85 -4.33
N GLU A 12 -15.48 5.52 -4.78
CA GLU A 12 -16.32 6.47 -5.53
C GLU A 12 -16.66 7.71 -4.70
N LYS A 13 -16.96 7.51 -3.42
CA LYS A 13 -17.21 8.61 -2.50
C LYS A 13 -15.96 9.46 -2.26
N ALA A 14 -14.81 8.83 -2.08
CA ALA A 14 -13.55 9.53 -1.88
C ALA A 14 -13.15 10.37 -3.11
N LYS A 15 -13.28 9.81 -4.32
CA LYS A 15 -13.04 10.56 -5.56
C LYS A 15 -13.92 11.81 -5.63
N LYS A 16 -15.23 11.64 -5.47
CA LYS A 16 -16.20 12.75 -5.54
C LYS A 16 -15.90 13.86 -4.53
N GLU A 17 -15.55 13.52 -3.31
CA GLU A 17 -15.22 14.51 -2.27
C GLU A 17 -13.87 15.20 -2.54
N ALA A 18 -12.88 14.50 -3.10
CA ALA A 18 -11.60 15.10 -3.50
C ALA A 18 -11.78 16.08 -4.69
N GLU A 19 -12.51 15.66 -5.73
CA GLU A 19 -12.80 16.51 -6.89
C GLU A 19 -13.60 17.77 -6.50
N LYS A 20 -14.54 17.64 -5.58
CA LYS A 20 -15.33 18.77 -5.06
C LYS A 20 -14.46 19.81 -4.35
N GLU A 21 -13.36 19.40 -3.73
CA GLU A 21 -12.39 20.28 -3.06
C GLU A 21 -11.36 20.85 -4.04
N GLY A 22 -11.43 20.48 -5.31
CA GLY A 22 -10.53 20.99 -6.36
C GLY A 22 -9.25 20.14 -6.54
N PHE A 23 -9.15 18.96 -5.94
CA PHE A 23 -8.07 18.05 -6.24
C PHE A 23 -8.23 17.46 -7.64
N LEU A 24 -7.19 17.54 -8.45
CA LEU A 24 -7.16 16.99 -9.79
C LEU A 24 -6.73 15.52 -9.78
N TYR A 25 -7.51 14.65 -10.42
CA TYR A 25 -7.14 13.26 -10.57
C TYR A 25 -5.90 13.11 -11.45
N LYS A 26 -4.94 12.31 -10.99
CA LYS A 26 -3.78 11.89 -11.76
C LYS A 26 -3.77 10.37 -11.90
N ASN A 27 -3.48 9.90 -13.10
CA ASN A 27 -3.33 8.47 -13.35
C ASN A 27 -2.27 7.88 -12.44
N PRO A 28 -2.50 6.67 -11.89
CA PRO A 28 -1.49 5.98 -11.10
C PRO A 28 -0.28 5.61 -11.96
N SER A 29 0.86 5.42 -11.31
CA SER A 29 2.03 4.82 -11.94
C SER A 29 1.80 3.34 -12.23
N SER A 30 2.55 2.81 -13.20
CA SER A 30 2.58 1.36 -13.45
C SER A 30 2.98 0.61 -12.17
N LEU A 31 2.41 -0.58 -11.96
CA LEU A 31 2.84 -1.46 -10.87
C LEU A 31 4.32 -1.87 -11.00
N ILE A 32 4.82 -1.90 -12.24
CA ILE A 32 6.24 -2.04 -12.57
C ILE A 32 6.73 -0.70 -13.09
N SER A 33 7.58 -0.04 -12.34
CA SER A 33 8.11 1.28 -12.67
C SER A 33 9.62 1.27 -12.53
N GLU A 34 10.29 1.99 -13.43
CA GLU A 34 11.73 2.21 -13.36
C GLU A 34 12.13 3.02 -12.12
N PHE A 35 11.26 3.92 -11.66
CA PHE A 35 11.50 4.71 -10.45
C PHE A 35 11.73 3.83 -9.21
N TRP A 36 11.00 2.72 -9.09
CA TRP A 36 11.14 1.78 -7.97
C TRP A 36 12.16 0.66 -8.24
N GLY A 37 12.61 0.49 -9.47
CA GLY A 37 13.67 -0.38 -9.99
C GLY A 37 13.81 -1.79 -9.40
N THR A 38 13.95 -1.88 -8.08
CA THR A 38 14.18 -3.14 -7.35
C THR A 38 12.92 -3.77 -6.76
N SER A 39 11.76 -3.14 -6.93
CA SER A 39 10.48 -3.58 -6.35
C SER A 39 9.30 -3.27 -7.26
N PHE A 40 8.16 -3.86 -6.99
CA PHE A 40 6.88 -3.29 -7.42
C PHE A 40 6.68 -1.91 -6.78
N THR A 41 5.78 -1.13 -7.36
CA THR A 41 5.38 0.18 -6.84
C THR A 41 4.78 0.04 -5.43
N PRO A 42 5.44 0.55 -4.37
CA PRO A 42 5.00 0.37 -2.99
C PRO A 42 4.10 1.51 -2.47
N SER A 43 3.99 2.60 -3.24
CA SER A 43 3.21 3.80 -2.87
C SER A 43 2.92 4.68 -4.09
N SER A 44 2.08 5.69 -3.92
CA SER A 44 1.75 6.69 -4.94
C SER A 44 2.78 7.82 -5.10
N PHE A 45 3.94 7.72 -4.44
CA PHE A 45 4.94 8.78 -4.41
C PHE A 45 5.49 9.16 -5.80
N GLU A 46 5.68 8.20 -6.69
CA GLU A 46 6.12 8.46 -8.07
C GLU A 46 5.19 9.41 -8.83
N VAL A 47 3.88 9.34 -8.55
CA VAL A 47 2.89 10.22 -9.21
C VAL A 47 3.20 11.69 -8.93
N VAL A 48 3.50 12.02 -7.68
CA VAL A 48 3.81 13.41 -7.29
C VAL A 48 5.18 13.85 -7.80
N ILE A 49 6.19 12.98 -7.81
CA ILE A 49 7.52 13.31 -8.37
C ILE A 49 7.44 13.58 -9.87
N LYS A 50 6.69 12.79 -10.62
CA LYS A 50 6.43 13.03 -12.04
C LYS A 50 5.73 14.39 -12.27
N GLU A 51 4.76 14.73 -11.44
CA GLU A 51 4.08 16.02 -11.53
C GLU A 51 5.05 17.19 -11.28
N VAL A 52 5.88 17.10 -10.23
CA VAL A 52 6.89 18.12 -9.91
C VAL A 52 7.92 18.29 -11.03
N LYS A 53 8.31 17.20 -11.71
CA LYS A 53 9.28 17.24 -12.82
C LYS A 53 8.69 17.79 -14.11
N SER A 54 7.44 17.43 -14.42
CA SER A 54 6.80 17.76 -15.71
C SER A 54 6.09 19.11 -15.73
N ASN A 55 5.81 19.70 -14.57
CA ASN A 55 5.01 20.91 -14.44
C ASN A 55 5.75 21.99 -13.65
N GLU A 56 6.36 22.97 -14.34
CA GLU A 56 7.06 24.08 -13.68
C GLU A 56 6.17 24.90 -12.75
N ASP A 57 4.87 24.94 -12.99
CA ASP A 57 3.93 25.67 -12.14
C ASP A 57 3.88 25.09 -10.70
N THR A 58 4.13 23.79 -10.52
CA THR A 58 4.15 23.16 -9.21
C THR A 58 5.23 23.71 -8.28
N ARG A 59 6.28 24.31 -8.85
CA ARG A 59 7.37 24.97 -8.09
C ARG A 59 7.02 26.41 -7.70
N LYS A 60 6.05 27.02 -8.38
CA LYS A 60 5.70 28.45 -8.22
C LYS A 60 4.34 28.64 -7.55
N LYS A 61 3.45 27.69 -7.69
CA LYS A 61 2.07 27.73 -7.20
C LYS A 61 1.74 26.47 -6.42
N GLU A 62 0.74 26.60 -5.56
CA GLU A 62 0.13 25.46 -4.89
C GLU A 62 -0.68 24.64 -5.90
N VAL A 63 -0.49 23.30 -5.88
CA VAL A 63 -1.20 22.37 -6.76
C VAL A 63 -1.71 21.20 -5.94
N SER A 64 -3.02 20.93 -6.04
CA SER A 64 -3.69 19.83 -5.35
C SER A 64 -4.04 18.71 -6.33
N ILE A 65 -3.53 17.50 -6.09
CA ILE A 65 -3.79 16.33 -6.92
C ILE A 65 -4.16 15.12 -6.05
N PHE A 66 -4.84 14.14 -6.64
CA PHE A 66 -5.03 12.84 -6.01
C PHE A 66 -4.83 11.69 -6.98
N SER A 67 -4.50 10.53 -6.44
CA SER A 67 -4.33 9.30 -7.21
C SER A 67 -4.79 8.08 -6.41
N ILE A 68 -5.14 7.00 -7.12
CA ILE A 68 -5.44 5.70 -6.56
C ILE A 68 -4.43 4.73 -7.13
N GLN A 69 -3.45 4.35 -6.32
CA GLN A 69 -2.30 3.55 -6.73
C GLN A 69 -2.45 2.10 -6.26
N ALA A 70 -2.35 1.17 -7.20
CA ALA A 70 -2.11 -0.23 -6.88
C ALA A 70 -0.68 -0.41 -6.34
N CYS A 71 -0.54 -1.06 -5.20
CA CYS A 71 0.73 -1.22 -4.50
C CYS A 71 1.01 -2.67 -4.16
N VAL A 72 2.30 -3.05 -4.23
CA VAL A 72 2.82 -4.31 -3.68
C VAL A 72 4.05 -3.99 -2.84
N ARG A 73 4.00 -4.32 -1.55
CA ARG A 73 5.12 -4.11 -0.63
C ARG A 73 5.81 -5.41 -0.30
N GLY A 74 7.12 -5.48 -0.54
CA GLY A 74 7.91 -6.67 -0.28
C GLY A 74 7.95 -7.08 1.19
N GLN A 75 7.89 -6.11 2.11
CA GLN A 75 7.83 -6.36 3.55
C GLN A 75 6.51 -6.98 4.01
N ASP A 76 5.42 -6.71 3.30
CA ASP A 76 4.08 -7.23 3.62
C ASP A 76 3.89 -8.67 3.09
N ILE A 77 4.87 -9.20 2.33
CA ILE A 77 4.89 -10.59 1.88
C ILE A 77 5.44 -11.46 3.03
N SER A 78 4.60 -11.71 4.01
CA SER A 78 4.89 -12.50 5.20
C SER A 78 4.56 -13.99 4.99
N PRO A 79 5.20 -14.93 5.71
CA PRO A 79 4.75 -16.32 5.79
C PRO A 79 3.43 -16.49 6.57
N TRP A 80 2.93 -15.43 7.22
CA TRP A 80 1.73 -15.42 8.07
C TRP A 80 0.79 -14.31 7.65
N SER A 81 -0.52 -14.60 7.60
CA SER A 81 -1.54 -13.58 7.49
C SER A 81 -1.74 -12.89 8.84
N ASP A 82 -1.92 -11.58 8.81
CA ASP A 82 -2.41 -10.81 9.94
C ASP A 82 -3.77 -10.16 9.63
N GLY A 83 -4.32 -10.38 8.43
CA GLY A 83 -5.60 -9.84 7.98
C GLY A 83 -5.66 -8.31 7.85
N ILE A 84 -4.49 -7.64 7.93
CA ILE A 84 -4.35 -6.17 7.79
C ILE A 84 -3.37 -5.83 6.65
N HIS A 85 -2.21 -6.50 6.62
CA HIS A 85 -1.16 -6.27 5.63
C HIS A 85 -1.34 -7.21 4.44
N LEU A 86 -1.99 -6.71 3.40
CA LEU A 86 -2.21 -7.48 2.18
C LEU A 86 -0.99 -7.37 1.25
N PRO A 87 -0.58 -8.46 0.58
CA PRO A 87 0.51 -8.44 -0.40
C PRO A 87 0.27 -7.46 -1.55
N TYR A 88 -0.99 -7.27 -1.92
CA TYR A 88 -1.47 -6.30 -2.89
C TYR A 88 -2.61 -5.49 -2.27
N PHE A 89 -2.54 -4.17 -2.41
CA PHE A 89 -3.55 -3.24 -1.88
C PHE A 89 -3.61 -1.97 -2.73
N HIS A 90 -4.64 -1.14 -2.48
CA HIS A 90 -4.77 0.15 -3.12
C HIS A 90 -4.54 1.28 -2.11
N MET A 91 -3.79 2.28 -2.55
CA MET A 91 -3.53 3.49 -1.79
C MET A 91 -4.26 4.66 -2.42
N PHE A 92 -5.12 5.32 -1.64
CA PHE A 92 -5.70 6.61 -2.01
C PHE A 92 -4.82 7.70 -1.42
N THR A 93 -4.27 8.56 -2.25
CA THR A 93 -3.39 9.63 -1.79
C THR A 93 -3.82 10.97 -2.37
N LEU A 94 -3.91 11.94 -1.49
CA LEU A 94 -4.10 13.35 -1.78
C LEU A 94 -2.77 14.05 -1.57
N PHE A 95 -2.32 14.81 -2.56
CA PHE A 95 -1.10 15.60 -2.48
C PHE A 95 -1.42 17.08 -2.63
N VAL A 96 -0.86 17.91 -1.77
CA VAL A 96 -0.77 19.35 -1.97
C VAL A 96 0.71 19.69 -2.15
N ILE A 97 1.09 20.06 -3.35
CA ILE A 97 2.44 20.43 -3.75
C ILE A 97 2.61 21.90 -3.50
N ASN A 98 3.70 22.31 -2.83
CA ASN A 98 3.99 23.69 -2.49
C ASN A 98 2.87 24.38 -1.70
N PRO A 99 2.31 23.76 -0.61
CA PRO A 99 1.25 24.39 0.17
C PRO A 99 1.74 25.68 0.82
N GLN A 100 0.99 26.75 0.67
CA GLN A 100 1.24 28.03 1.35
C GLN A 100 1.02 27.87 2.86
N ASP A 101 -0.05 27.18 3.23
CA ASP A 101 -0.34 26.74 4.60
C ASP A 101 -0.89 25.30 4.56
N PRO A 102 -0.19 24.32 5.13
CA PRO A 102 -0.65 22.93 5.14
C PRO A 102 -1.81 22.67 6.11
N LEU A 103 -2.02 23.52 7.13
CA LEU A 103 -2.95 23.24 8.21
C LEU A 103 -4.42 23.14 7.77
N PRO A 104 -4.97 24.02 6.93
CA PRO A 104 -6.34 23.92 6.43
C PRO A 104 -6.63 22.58 5.74
N TYR A 105 -5.68 22.06 4.96
CA TYR A 105 -5.82 20.77 4.28
C TYR A 105 -5.89 19.59 5.27
N THR A 106 -5.14 19.66 6.37
CA THR A 106 -5.20 18.61 7.39
C THR A 106 -6.55 18.59 8.10
N LYS A 107 -7.15 19.76 8.34
CA LYS A 107 -8.50 19.87 8.90
C LYS A 107 -9.56 19.37 7.92
N TRP A 108 -9.41 19.72 6.65
CA TRP A 108 -10.27 19.20 5.59
C TRP A 108 -10.15 17.67 5.50
N PHE A 109 -8.94 17.10 5.54
CA PHE A 109 -8.73 15.66 5.50
C PHE A 109 -9.39 14.93 6.69
N GLN A 110 -9.31 15.50 7.88
CA GLN A 110 -10.04 14.96 9.03
C GLN A 110 -11.55 14.90 8.77
N ASN A 111 -12.14 15.97 8.22
CA ASN A 111 -13.55 16.02 7.87
C ASN A 111 -13.89 15.09 6.70
N PHE A 112 -12.99 14.96 5.74
CA PHE A 112 -13.10 14.03 4.63
C PHE A 112 -13.19 12.57 5.12
N LEU A 113 -12.32 12.17 6.05
CA LEU A 113 -12.38 10.85 6.68
C LEU A 113 -13.70 10.62 7.45
N ARG A 114 -14.21 11.64 8.17
CA ARG A 114 -15.54 11.57 8.80
C ARG A 114 -16.67 11.37 7.77
N LYS A 115 -16.63 12.08 6.65
CA LYS A 115 -17.59 11.89 5.55
C LYS A 115 -17.53 10.47 4.98
N LEU A 116 -16.35 9.84 4.94
CA LEU A 116 -16.19 8.44 4.59
C LEU A 116 -16.65 7.48 5.69
N LYS A 117 -17.09 7.97 6.84
CA LYS A 117 -17.50 7.22 8.03
C LYS A 117 -16.35 6.56 8.79
N ALA A 118 -15.11 7.03 8.61
CA ALA A 118 -14.01 6.59 9.45
C ALA A 118 -14.21 7.03 10.90
N PRO A 119 -13.81 6.25 11.91
CA PRO A 119 -14.03 6.52 13.33
C PRO A 119 -13.02 7.54 13.88
N VAL A 120 -12.93 8.71 13.26
CA VAL A 120 -11.93 9.75 13.60
C VAL A 120 -12.06 10.21 15.04
N ASP A 121 -13.28 10.22 15.59
CA ASP A 121 -13.53 10.69 16.94
C ASP A 121 -13.13 9.66 18.03
N ASP A 122 -13.02 8.37 17.63
CA ASP A 122 -12.53 7.27 18.47
C ASP A 122 -11.03 6.98 18.24
N SER A 123 -10.38 7.73 17.33
CA SER A 123 -8.99 7.51 16.94
C SER A 123 -8.01 8.21 17.86
N TYR A 124 -6.82 7.66 17.98
CA TYR A 124 -5.64 8.33 18.53
C TYR A 124 -4.62 8.57 17.41
N PHE A 125 -3.66 9.44 17.67
CA PHE A 125 -2.71 9.91 16.68
C PHE A 125 -1.30 9.75 17.22
N THR A 126 -0.46 9.06 16.44
CA THR A 126 0.98 9.07 16.71
C THR A 126 1.63 10.15 15.86
N TYR A 127 2.64 10.83 16.38
CA TYR A 127 3.31 11.91 15.67
C TYR A 127 4.78 12.00 16.04
N TYR A 128 5.59 12.50 15.12
CA TYR A 128 7.01 12.75 15.34
C TYR A 128 7.20 13.85 16.38
N ALA A 129 7.92 13.55 17.47
CA ALA A 129 8.12 14.44 18.63
C ALA A 129 9.50 15.10 18.67
N HIS A 130 10.16 15.22 17.54
CA HIS A 130 11.38 16.01 17.33
C HIS A 130 12.56 15.67 18.26
N GLU A 131 13.36 14.67 17.85
CA GLU A 131 14.66 14.39 18.47
C GLU A 131 15.87 14.70 17.54
N TYR A 132 15.62 15.02 16.26
CA TYR A 132 16.66 15.27 15.27
C TYR A 132 16.45 16.60 14.57
N PRO A 133 16.91 17.72 15.21
CA PRO A 133 16.72 19.07 14.67
C PRO A 133 17.42 19.32 13.33
N ASP A 134 18.41 18.51 12.99
CA ASP A 134 19.33 18.80 11.89
C ASP A 134 18.99 18.12 10.57
N LEU A 135 17.92 17.30 10.53
CA LEU A 135 17.63 16.50 9.33
C LEU A 135 17.01 17.31 8.19
N VAL A 136 16.22 18.34 8.49
CA VAL A 136 15.65 19.24 7.46
C VAL A 136 15.56 20.66 7.99
N ASP A 137 16.20 21.57 7.31
CA ASP A 137 16.11 23.01 7.55
C ASP A 137 14.79 23.56 6.96
N HIS A 138 13.66 23.22 7.60
CA HIS A 138 12.34 23.72 7.23
C HIS A 138 11.58 24.19 8.47
N PRO A 139 11.07 25.43 8.49
CA PRO A 139 10.50 26.07 9.70
C PRO A 139 9.26 25.36 10.28
N LEU A 140 8.57 24.51 9.50
CA LEU A 140 7.39 23.78 9.97
C LEU A 140 7.70 22.35 10.46
N PHE A 141 8.87 21.80 10.15
CA PHE A 141 9.14 20.38 10.39
C PHE A 141 9.24 20.00 11.87
N PRO A 142 9.96 20.71 12.73
CA PRO A 142 10.12 20.28 14.11
C PRO A 142 8.80 20.06 14.86
N ASP A 143 7.85 20.98 14.68
CA ASP A 143 6.59 21.01 15.43
C ASP A 143 5.37 20.63 14.56
N PHE A 144 5.59 20.18 13.34
CA PHE A 144 4.49 19.95 12.38
C PHE A 144 3.39 19.07 12.98
N GLY A 145 3.75 17.92 13.55
CA GLY A 145 2.79 16.98 14.10
C GLY A 145 1.91 17.62 15.20
N LEU A 146 2.53 18.27 16.17
CA LEU A 146 1.80 18.92 17.26
C LEU A 146 0.94 20.08 16.76
N ARG A 147 1.45 20.90 15.83
CA ARG A 147 0.70 22.01 15.23
C ARG A 147 -0.55 21.53 14.50
N VAL A 148 -0.41 20.46 13.71
CA VAL A 148 -1.56 19.83 13.03
C VAL A 148 -2.57 19.31 14.03
N LEU A 149 -2.16 18.55 15.03
CA LEU A 149 -3.05 17.95 16.02
C LEU A 149 -3.82 19.01 16.80
N ASN A 150 -3.16 20.10 17.20
CA ASN A 150 -3.80 21.24 17.83
C ASN A 150 -4.80 21.95 16.88
N HIS A 151 -4.40 22.17 15.61
CA HIS A 151 -5.26 22.83 14.62
C HIS A 151 -6.54 22.04 14.32
N ILE A 152 -6.43 20.71 14.20
CA ILE A 152 -7.60 19.85 13.97
C ILE A 152 -8.41 19.57 15.24
N GLY A 153 -7.95 20.03 16.39
CA GLY A 153 -8.66 19.95 17.67
C GLY A 153 -8.64 18.56 18.30
N VAL A 154 -7.53 17.81 18.15
CA VAL A 154 -7.35 16.52 18.83
C VAL A 154 -7.03 16.76 20.31
N SER A 155 -7.74 16.07 21.19
CA SER A 155 -7.47 16.14 22.64
C SER A 155 -6.08 15.57 22.96
N PRO A 156 -5.28 16.20 23.86
CA PRO A 156 -3.91 15.76 24.17
C PRO A 156 -3.77 14.30 24.60
N ASN A 157 -4.77 13.73 25.27
CA ASN A 157 -4.76 12.32 25.70
C ASN A 157 -4.91 11.32 24.53
N ARG A 158 -5.17 11.81 23.32
CA ARG A 158 -5.23 11.03 22.08
C ARG A 158 -4.01 11.27 21.18
N CYS A 159 -3.04 12.05 21.65
CA CYS A 159 -1.81 12.37 20.93
C CYS A 159 -0.65 11.62 21.57
N ILE A 160 0.00 10.73 20.80
CA ILE A 160 1.11 9.90 21.27
C ILE A 160 2.38 10.37 20.57
N PRO A 161 3.32 11.00 21.28
CA PRO A 161 4.61 11.38 20.72
C PRO A 161 5.46 10.14 20.45
N CYS A 162 6.11 10.09 19.30
CA CYS A 162 7.06 9.07 18.92
C CYS A 162 8.44 9.69 18.70
N SER A 163 9.48 8.98 19.10
CA SER A 163 10.87 9.41 19.03
C SER A 163 11.63 8.65 17.94
N GLY A 164 12.83 9.11 17.65
CA GLY A 164 13.69 8.47 16.66
C GLY A 164 13.12 8.56 15.24
N TYR A 165 13.22 7.48 14.48
CA TYR A 165 12.66 7.39 13.12
C TYR A 165 11.18 6.99 13.10
N ASP A 166 10.58 6.73 14.24
CA ASP A 166 9.15 6.52 14.33
C ASP A 166 8.43 7.83 13.99
N ASN A 167 7.42 7.73 13.13
CA ASN A 167 6.72 8.89 12.60
C ASN A 167 7.60 9.96 11.91
N TYR A 168 8.82 9.59 11.49
CA TYR A 168 9.62 10.39 10.56
C TYR A 168 9.92 9.56 9.32
N GLN A 169 9.44 10.03 8.17
CA GLN A 169 9.69 9.33 6.91
C GLN A 169 11.08 9.66 6.38
N ILE A 170 11.85 8.62 6.08
CA ILE A 170 13.05 8.73 5.26
C ILE A 170 13.01 7.60 4.24
N THR A 171 13.07 7.95 2.95
CA THR A 171 13.16 6.98 1.87
C THR A 171 14.23 7.38 0.88
N PHE A 172 14.94 6.38 0.35
CA PHE A 172 15.91 6.53 -0.72
C PHE A 172 15.44 5.74 -1.93
N ASN A 173 15.40 6.41 -3.09
CA ASN A 173 15.08 5.81 -4.37
C ASN A 173 16.12 6.25 -5.40
N TYR A 174 16.09 5.64 -6.58
CA TYR A 174 16.93 6.04 -7.68
C TYR A 174 16.05 6.54 -8.83
N ASP A 175 16.22 7.79 -9.20
CA ASP A 175 15.56 8.39 -10.35
C ASP A 175 16.35 8.06 -11.61
N TYR A 176 15.93 7.04 -12.33
CA TYR A 176 16.64 6.56 -13.55
C TYR A 176 16.63 7.60 -14.68
N GLU A 177 15.62 8.45 -14.75
CA GLU A 177 15.55 9.51 -15.74
C GLU A 177 16.59 10.61 -15.47
N MET A 178 16.76 10.97 -14.19
CA MET A 178 17.76 11.94 -13.75
C MET A 178 19.14 11.31 -13.55
N GLY A 179 19.22 9.97 -13.47
CA GLY A 179 20.46 9.26 -13.17
C GLY A 179 20.98 9.54 -11.75
N LYS A 180 20.09 9.80 -10.76
CA LYS A 180 20.47 10.28 -9.42
C LYS A 180 19.63 9.63 -8.33
N PHE A 181 20.23 9.59 -7.13
CA PHE A 181 19.47 9.25 -5.94
C PHE A 181 18.51 10.37 -5.57
N ILE A 182 17.32 10.00 -5.09
CA ILE A 182 16.34 10.91 -4.51
C ILE A 182 16.06 10.47 -3.07
N ARG A 183 16.27 11.37 -2.12
CA ARG A 183 15.93 11.21 -0.70
C ARG A 183 14.67 12.00 -0.42
N THR A 184 13.66 11.34 0.15
CA THR A 184 12.44 11.99 0.63
C THR A 184 12.39 11.87 2.14
N GLU A 185 12.15 12.98 2.82
CA GLU A 185 12.13 13.02 4.27
C GLU A 185 11.12 14.04 4.81
N GLY A 186 10.58 13.75 5.98
CA GLY A 186 9.69 14.66 6.70
C GLY A 186 8.86 13.99 7.80
N PRO A 187 8.28 14.79 8.70
CA PRO A 187 7.46 14.32 9.80
C PRO A 187 6.15 13.68 9.31
N ARG A 188 5.72 12.68 10.04
CA ARG A 188 4.53 11.89 9.78
C ARG A 188 3.62 11.86 11.00
N ILE A 189 2.32 11.87 10.75
CA ILE A 189 1.27 11.61 11.73
C ILE A 189 0.51 10.38 11.24
N GLU A 190 0.34 9.37 12.10
CA GLU A 190 -0.49 8.22 11.81
C GLU A 190 -1.81 8.31 12.56
N ILE A 191 -2.90 7.95 11.90
CA ILE A 191 -4.24 7.94 12.46
C ILE A 191 -4.59 6.50 12.78
N MET A 192 -4.72 6.22 14.07
CA MET A 192 -4.84 4.88 14.61
C MET A 192 -6.20 4.67 15.26
N VAL A 193 -6.70 3.45 15.23
CA VAL A 193 -7.88 3.03 16.00
C VAL A 193 -7.60 1.69 16.66
N ASN A 194 -8.15 1.50 17.86
CA ASN A 194 -8.10 0.24 18.59
C ASN A 194 -9.44 -0.49 18.46
N PHE A 195 -9.40 -1.68 17.83
CA PHE A 195 -10.48 -2.67 17.94
C PHE A 195 -9.99 -3.84 18.79
N VAL A 196 -9.62 -4.96 18.15
CA VAL A 196 -8.93 -6.07 18.82
C VAL A 196 -7.44 -5.78 18.99
N ARG A 197 -6.89 -4.97 18.08
CA ARG A 197 -5.50 -4.50 18.04
C ARG A 197 -5.43 -3.10 17.42
N PRO A 198 -4.30 -2.39 17.57
CA PRO A 198 -4.07 -1.14 16.87
C PRO A 198 -4.08 -1.32 15.34
N ILE A 199 -4.83 -0.46 14.65
CA ILE A 199 -4.88 -0.41 13.19
C ILE A 199 -4.60 1.02 12.75
N GLU A 200 -3.52 1.24 12.02
CA GLU A 200 -3.27 2.49 11.30
C GLU A 200 -4.12 2.50 10.03
N TYR A 201 -4.96 3.51 9.84
CA TYR A 201 -5.82 3.61 8.66
C TYR A 201 -5.66 4.89 7.87
N GLY A 202 -4.89 5.83 8.35
CA GLY A 202 -4.60 7.08 7.66
C GLY A 202 -3.29 7.70 8.09
N THR A 203 -2.65 8.43 7.20
CA THR A 203 -1.36 9.06 7.44
C THR A 203 -1.33 10.46 6.85
N ILE A 204 -0.74 11.41 7.56
CA ILE A 204 -0.44 12.75 7.08
C ILE A 204 1.07 12.91 7.11
N ILE A 205 1.67 13.24 5.97
CA ILE A 205 3.12 13.40 5.81
C ILE A 205 3.39 14.78 5.22
N TYR A 206 4.31 15.52 5.81
CA TYR A 206 4.80 16.77 5.26
C TYR A 206 6.28 16.62 4.93
N SER A 207 6.62 16.53 3.66
CA SER A 207 7.95 16.10 3.23
C SER A 207 8.53 16.99 2.14
N VAL A 208 9.86 16.88 1.99
CA VAL A 208 10.60 17.35 0.82
C VAL A 208 11.37 16.18 0.22
N SER A 209 11.62 16.27 -1.08
CA SER A 209 12.52 15.34 -1.76
C SER A 209 13.74 16.09 -2.26
N SER A 210 14.90 15.46 -2.16
CA SER A 210 16.17 16.03 -2.58
C SER A 210 16.87 15.07 -3.54
N TRP A 211 17.26 15.55 -4.73
CA TRP A 211 18.17 14.81 -5.59
C TRP A 211 19.59 14.98 -5.07
N LEU A 212 20.34 13.90 -5.08
CA LEU A 212 21.69 13.83 -4.51
C LEU A 212 22.71 13.53 -5.61
N ASP A 213 23.92 14.08 -5.47
CA ASP A 213 25.07 13.67 -6.27
C ASP A 213 25.65 12.33 -5.78
N ASP A 214 26.72 11.85 -6.45
CA ASP A 214 27.38 10.59 -6.10
C ASP A 214 28.04 10.63 -4.70
N SER A 215 28.26 11.83 -4.14
CA SER A 215 28.77 12.05 -2.79
C SER A 215 27.66 12.25 -1.76
N LEU A 216 26.39 12.05 -2.16
CA LEU A 216 25.17 12.25 -1.38
C LEU A 216 24.91 13.71 -0.95
N ASN A 217 25.51 14.69 -1.61
CA ASN A 217 25.17 16.09 -1.41
C ASN A 217 23.89 16.46 -2.15
N VAL A 218 23.09 17.34 -1.54
CA VAL A 218 21.86 17.83 -2.16
C VAL A 218 22.18 18.74 -3.35
N ILE A 219 21.68 18.37 -4.53
CA ILE A 219 21.81 19.16 -5.77
C ILE A 219 20.57 20.02 -5.97
N GLU A 220 19.40 19.44 -5.75
CA GLU A 220 18.13 20.08 -6.01
C GLU A 220 17.08 19.55 -5.01
N ARG A 221 16.10 20.40 -4.65
CA ARG A 221 14.96 20.03 -3.79
C ARG A 221 13.63 20.25 -4.49
N THR A 222 12.66 19.40 -4.20
CA THR A 222 11.26 19.68 -4.53
C THR A 222 10.72 20.80 -3.64
N PRO A 223 9.61 21.44 -4.02
CA PRO A 223 8.76 22.13 -3.06
C PRO A 223 8.36 21.17 -1.93
N ALA A 224 7.91 21.73 -0.81
CA ALA A 224 7.29 20.93 0.23
C ALA A 224 6.01 20.25 -0.30
N ILE A 225 5.77 19.02 0.14
CA ILE A 225 4.62 18.20 -0.29
C ILE A 225 3.88 17.75 0.96
N LEU A 226 2.62 18.13 1.07
CA LEU A 226 1.69 17.55 2.03
C LEU A 226 1.01 16.34 1.39
N SER A 227 1.21 15.17 1.97
CA SER A 227 0.57 13.92 1.55
C SER A 227 -0.43 13.47 2.62
N MET A 228 -1.66 13.19 2.21
CA MET A 228 -2.73 12.66 3.06
C MET A 228 -3.18 11.34 2.46
N VAL A 229 -2.96 10.25 3.18
CA VAL A 229 -2.93 8.90 2.61
C VAL A 229 -3.79 7.94 3.42
N PHE A 230 -4.43 7.00 2.74
CA PHE A 230 -4.99 5.80 3.37
C PHE A 230 -4.96 4.60 2.44
N GLY A 231 -4.79 3.40 3.01
CA GLY A 231 -5.02 2.14 2.32
C GLY A 231 -6.54 1.90 2.21
N ILE A 232 -7.03 1.67 1.00
CA ILE A 232 -8.47 1.55 0.74
C ILE A 232 -9.05 0.33 1.47
N GLU A 233 -8.39 -0.80 1.40
CA GLU A 233 -8.79 -2.05 2.03
C GLU A 233 -8.81 -1.90 3.56
N ARG A 234 -7.78 -1.26 4.11
CA ARG A 234 -7.65 -1.00 5.54
C ARG A 234 -8.69 0.00 6.05
N LEU A 235 -8.94 1.09 5.30
CA LEU A 235 -10.03 2.02 5.63
C LEU A 235 -11.40 1.31 5.57
N THR A 236 -11.61 0.44 4.58
CA THR A 236 -12.84 -0.38 4.46
C THR A 236 -13.03 -1.25 5.70
N GLN A 237 -11.98 -1.90 6.16
CA GLN A 237 -11.96 -2.71 7.38
C GLN A 237 -12.37 -1.88 8.60
N VAL A 238 -11.74 -0.72 8.78
CA VAL A 238 -11.98 0.18 9.92
C VAL A 238 -13.40 0.74 9.92
N ILE A 239 -13.94 1.14 8.76
CA ILE A 239 -15.31 1.63 8.63
C ILE A 239 -16.33 0.54 9.00
N ASN A 240 -16.05 -0.70 8.65
CA ASN A 240 -16.90 -1.84 8.98
C ASN A 240 -16.65 -2.41 10.39
N LYS A 241 -15.72 -1.83 11.16
CA LYS A 241 -15.36 -2.21 12.54
C LYS A 241 -14.95 -3.67 12.68
N VAL A 242 -14.21 -4.20 11.70
CA VAL A 242 -13.73 -5.59 11.70
C VAL A 242 -12.22 -5.65 11.96
N ALA A 243 -11.77 -6.70 12.64
CA ALA A 243 -10.36 -6.89 13.01
C ALA A 243 -9.50 -7.45 11.86
N SER A 244 -10.15 -8.03 10.82
CA SER A 244 -9.51 -8.59 9.64
C SER A 244 -10.37 -8.32 8.41
N VAL A 245 -9.74 -8.16 7.24
CA VAL A 245 -10.45 -8.05 5.95
C VAL A 245 -11.32 -9.28 5.67
N TRP A 246 -10.97 -10.44 6.23
CA TRP A 246 -11.72 -11.70 6.09
C TRP A 246 -13.07 -11.71 6.80
N GLN A 247 -13.30 -10.76 7.70
CA GLN A 247 -14.59 -10.54 8.33
C GLN A 247 -15.53 -9.65 7.50
N LEU A 248 -15.06 -9.04 6.42
CA LEU A 248 -15.90 -8.32 5.47
C LEU A 248 -16.81 -9.31 4.71
N PRO A 249 -18.07 -8.99 4.45
CA PRO A 249 -19.02 -9.94 3.85
C PRO A 249 -18.54 -10.57 2.55
N SER A 250 -17.93 -9.79 1.65
CA SER A 250 -17.39 -10.29 0.38
C SER A 250 -16.23 -11.27 0.57
N MET A 251 -15.32 -10.99 1.49
CA MET A 251 -14.16 -11.83 1.77
C MET A 251 -14.54 -13.10 2.53
N ASN A 252 -15.41 -12.98 3.52
CA ASN A 252 -15.94 -14.11 4.28
C ASN A 252 -16.71 -15.10 3.37
N TYR A 253 -17.42 -14.59 2.37
CA TYR A 253 -18.08 -15.43 1.37
C TYR A 253 -17.08 -16.25 0.54
N ILE A 254 -15.99 -15.64 0.09
CA ILE A 254 -14.92 -16.33 -0.67
C ILE A 254 -14.31 -17.43 0.20
N GLU A 255 -13.88 -17.08 1.40
CA GLU A 255 -13.24 -18.00 2.34
C GLU A 255 -14.14 -19.21 2.62
N LYS A 256 -15.38 -19.00 3.07
CA LYS A 256 -16.34 -20.07 3.36
C LYS A 256 -16.65 -20.95 2.15
N THR A 257 -16.74 -20.35 0.96
CA THR A 257 -16.95 -21.10 -0.28
C THR A 257 -15.78 -22.04 -0.56
N ILE A 258 -14.55 -21.56 -0.42
CA ILE A 258 -13.33 -22.36 -0.62
C ILE A 258 -13.25 -23.47 0.43
N MET A 259 -13.37 -23.13 1.72
CA MET A 259 -13.29 -24.11 2.81
C MET A 259 -14.36 -25.23 2.66
N THR A 260 -15.59 -24.85 2.35
CA THR A 260 -16.69 -25.80 2.17
C THR A 260 -16.45 -26.73 0.98
N ARG A 261 -16.11 -26.18 -0.20
CA ARG A 261 -15.90 -26.97 -1.41
C ARG A 261 -14.69 -27.90 -1.33
N LEU A 262 -13.64 -27.45 -0.64
CA LEU A 262 -12.40 -28.23 -0.44
C LEU A 262 -12.43 -29.08 0.83
N LYS A 263 -13.51 -29.02 1.63
CA LYS A 263 -13.65 -29.70 2.92
C LYS A 263 -12.48 -29.41 3.88
N ILE A 264 -12.02 -28.14 3.89
CA ILE A 264 -10.94 -27.70 4.79
C ILE A 264 -11.56 -27.55 6.20
N PRO A 265 -10.97 -28.18 7.23
CA PRO A 265 -11.42 -28.01 8.61
C PRO A 265 -11.24 -26.58 9.13
N ASP A 266 -12.13 -26.12 10.01
CA ASP A 266 -12.10 -24.75 10.57
C ASP A 266 -10.79 -24.43 11.30
N LEU A 267 -10.07 -25.42 11.82
CA LEU A 267 -8.75 -25.23 12.46
C LEU A 267 -7.68 -24.68 11.48
N PHE A 268 -7.91 -24.76 10.16
CA PHE A 268 -7.04 -24.23 9.11
C PHE A 268 -7.53 -22.91 8.52
N THR A 269 -8.43 -22.20 9.19
CA THR A 269 -8.98 -20.91 8.71
C THR A 269 -7.89 -19.89 8.40
N LEU A 270 -6.96 -19.65 9.32
CA LEU A 270 -5.87 -18.69 9.12
C LEU A 270 -4.93 -19.06 7.95
N GLU A 271 -4.64 -20.33 7.77
CA GLU A 271 -3.85 -20.83 6.64
C GLU A 271 -4.60 -20.65 5.32
N THR A 272 -5.92 -20.82 5.34
CA THR A 272 -6.78 -20.61 4.16
C THR A 272 -6.88 -19.12 3.83
N GLU A 273 -7.10 -18.26 4.81
CA GLU A 273 -7.06 -16.80 4.65
C GLU A 273 -5.75 -16.36 4.01
N HIS A 274 -4.62 -16.84 4.53
CA HIS A 274 -3.31 -16.51 3.98
C HIS A 274 -3.10 -17.02 2.54
N LEU A 275 -3.52 -18.25 2.24
CA LEU A 275 -3.48 -18.76 0.87
C LEU A 275 -4.28 -17.86 -0.07
N LEU A 276 -5.48 -17.46 0.34
CA LEU A 276 -6.36 -16.60 -0.47
C LEU A 276 -5.79 -15.19 -0.63
N GLU A 277 -5.16 -14.61 0.39
CA GLU A 277 -4.43 -13.33 0.26
C GLU A 277 -3.36 -13.39 -0.82
N LEU A 278 -2.56 -14.45 -0.83
CA LEU A 278 -1.51 -14.66 -1.82
C LEU A 278 -2.09 -14.85 -3.23
N LEU A 279 -3.14 -15.68 -3.39
CA LEU A 279 -3.76 -15.96 -4.69
C LEU A 279 -4.48 -14.71 -5.25
N ILE A 280 -5.26 -14.03 -4.42
CA ILE A 280 -5.93 -12.77 -4.79
C ILE A 280 -4.89 -11.70 -5.17
N GLY A 281 -3.82 -11.60 -4.39
CA GLY A 281 -2.69 -10.73 -4.70
C GLY A 281 -2.04 -11.06 -6.04
N LEU A 282 -1.80 -12.35 -6.33
CA LEU A 282 -1.26 -12.79 -7.62
C LEU A 282 -2.19 -12.48 -8.79
N ILE A 283 -3.50 -12.69 -8.63
CA ILE A 283 -4.49 -12.38 -9.67
C ILE A 283 -4.50 -10.88 -9.96
N GLN A 284 -4.49 -10.05 -8.93
CA GLN A 284 -4.44 -8.60 -9.09
C GLN A 284 -3.11 -8.11 -9.69
N ILE A 285 -1.98 -8.72 -9.34
CA ILE A 285 -0.70 -8.45 -10.00
C ILE A 285 -0.80 -8.83 -11.48
N ALA A 286 -1.36 -10.00 -11.80
CA ALA A 286 -1.51 -10.46 -13.18
C ALA A 286 -2.36 -9.52 -14.06
N GLU A 287 -3.36 -8.85 -13.49
CA GLU A 287 -4.16 -7.82 -14.16
C GLU A 287 -3.38 -6.52 -14.46
N ASN A 288 -2.37 -6.20 -13.65
CA ASN A 288 -1.70 -4.90 -13.65
C ASN A 288 -0.26 -4.92 -14.18
N VAL A 289 0.21 -6.07 -14.67
CA VAL A 289 1.55 -6.19 -15.27
C VAL A 289 1.45 -6.60 -16.75
N PRO A 290 2.47 -6.28 -17.58
CA PRO A 290 2.50 -6.71 -18.99
C PRO A 290 2.26 -8.21 -19.16
N ILE A 291 1.64 -8.61 -20.29
CA ILE A 291 1.24 -10.01 -20.53
C ILE A 291 2.43 -10.98 -20.55
N ASP A 292 3.58 -10.52 -20.96
CA ASP A 292 4.85 -11.26 -21.00
C ASP A 292 5.65 -11.23 -19.71
N PHE A 293 5.16 -10.52 -18.68
CA PHE A 293 5.83 -10.46 -17.38
C PHE A 293 5.86 -11.83 -16.71
N ARG A 294 7.05 -12.28 -16.28
CA ARG A 294 7.28 -13.61 -15.69
C ARG A 294 8.09 -13.51 -14.39
N PRO A 295 7.94 -14.48 -13.47
CA PRO A 295 8.81 -14.60 -12.31
C PRO A 295 10.28 -14.67 -12.70
N GLY A 296 11.17 -14.06 -11.92
CA GLY A 296 12.60 -13.99 -12.24
C GLY A 296 13.50 -13.84 -11.02
N GLY A 297 14.75 -13.47 -11.25
CA GLY A 297 15.79 -13.39 -10.21
C GLY A 297 16.03 -12.00 -9.65
N LYS A 298 15.43 -10.95 -10.19
CA LYS A 298 15.71 -9.56 -9.77
C LYS A 298 14.45 -8.71 -9.73
N GLY A 299 14.44 -7.71 -8.84
CA GLY A 299 13.42 -6.68 -8.76
C GLY A 299 12.00 -7.23 -8.57
N PRO A 300 10.98 -6.61 -9.23
CA PRO A 300 9.59 -7.04 -9.14
C PRO A 300 9.37 -8.52 -9.51
N ARG A 301 10.19 -9.05 -10.43
CA ARG A 301 10.13 -10.46 -10.84
C ARG A 301 10.55 -11.41 -9.72
N ASP A 302 11.50 -11.02 -8.85
CA ASP A 302 11.88 -11.81 -7.68
C ASP A 302 10.79 -11.75 -6.59
N GLN A 303 10.19 -10.58 -6.37
CA GLN A 303 9.06 -10.45 -5.46
C GLN A 303 7.88 -11.34 -5.91
N LEU A 304 7.53 -11.30 -7.21
CA LEU A 304 6.52 -12.20 -7.79
C LEU A 304 6.86 -13.67 -7.52
N LYS A 305 8.11 -14.08 -7.79
CA LYS A 305 8.58 -15.45 -7.54
C LYS A 305 8.45 -15.84 -6.05
N ARG A 306 8.72 -14.92 -5.12
CA ARG A 306 8.55 -15.16 -3.67
C ARG A 306 7.10 -15.40 -3.30
N ILE A 307 6.16 -14.57 -3.80
CA ILE A 307 4.72 -14.76 -3.58
C ILE A 307 4.27 -16.12 -4.10
N ILE A 308 4.64 -16.48 -5.33
CA ILE A 308 4.30 -17.77 -5.94
C ILE A 308 4.81 -18.95 -5.09
N ARG A 309 6.06 -18.89 -4.63
CA ARG A 309 6.64 -19.96 -3.80
C ARG A 309 5.95 -20.09 -2.44
N LEU A 310 5.54 -18.98 -1.83
CA LEU A 310 4.75 -19.01 -0.60
C LEU A 310 3.37 -19.65 -0.86
N THR A 311 2.70 -19.27 -1.96
CA THR A 311 1.43 -19.88 -2.38
C THR A 311 1.55 -21.38 -2.54
N LEU A 312 2.58 -21.87 -3.26
CA LEU A 312 2.82 -23.32 -3.46
C LEU A 312 3.06 -24.06 -2.16
N ARG A 313 3.80 -23.49 -1.21
CA ARG A 313 4.01 -24.06 0.12
C ARG A 313 2.71 -24.16 0.92
N LYS A 314 1.85 -23.13 0.86
CA LYS A 314 0.55 -23.15 1.55
C LYS A 314 -0.40 -24.18 0.95
N VAL A 315 -0.47 -24.28 -0.38
CA VAL A 315 -1.22 -25.32 -1.08
C VAL A 315 -0.77 -26.71 -0.62
N GLN A 316 0.54 -26.95 -0.56
CA GLN A 316 1.11 -28.21 -0.09
C GLN A 316 0.79 -28.48 1.40
N HIS A 317 0.91 -27.46 2.25
CA HIS A 317 0.62 -27.58 3.68
C HIS A 317 -0.83 -27.95 3.95
N LEU A 318 -1.76 -27.33 3.22
CA LEU A 318 -3.19 -27.63 3.31
C LEU A 318 -3.58 -28.94 2.65
N GLY A 319 -2.69 -29.59 1.90
CA GLY A 319 -2.97 -30.85 1.19
C GLY A 319 -4.03 -30.71 0.07
N ILE A 320 -4.17 -29.52 -0.52
CA ILE A 320 -5.19 -29.21 -1.55
C ILE A 320 -4.56 -29.04 -2.92
N SER A 321 -5.39 -29.07 -3.99
CA SER A 321 -4.95 -28.76 -5.35
C SER A 321 -5.11 -27.27 -5.64
N GLN A 322 -4.03 -26.62 -6.10
CA GLN A 322 -4.07 -25.24 -6.57
C GLN A 322 -5.05 -25.03 -7.73
N ASP A 323 -5.17 -26.05 -8.61
CA ASP A 323 -6.03 -25.98 -9.80
C ASP A 323 -7.50 -25.87 -9.37
N VAL A 324 -7.90 -26.65 -8.35
CA VAL A 324 -9.27 -26.62 -7.82
C VAL A 324 -9.57 -25.28 -7.16
N VAL A 325 -8.61 -24.70 -6.41
CA VAL A 325 -8.81 -23.37 -5.80
C VAL A 325 -8.98 -22.29 -6.88
N LEU A 326 -8.12 -22.31 -7.92
CA LEU A 326 -8.20 -21.36 -9.03
C LEU A 326 -9.50 -21.54 -9.84
N GLU A 327 -9.96 -22.77 -10.04
CA GLU A 327 -11.25 -23.06 -10.67
C GLU A 327 -12.42 -22.43 -9.88
N ILE A 328 -12.43 -22.60 -8.57
CA ILE A 328 -13.48 -22.01 -7.71
C ILE A 328 -13.41 -20.47 -7.79
N LEU A 329 -12.22 -19.88 -7.74
CA LEU A 329 -12.06 -18.43 -7.89
C LEU A 329 -12.53 -17.96 -9.28
N GLY A 330 -12.27 -18.72 -10.34
CA GLY A 330 -12.77 -18.44 -11.69
C GLY A 330 -14.29 -18.47 -11.79
N GLN A 331 -14.94 -19.39 -11.08
CA GLN A 331 -16.41 -19.45 -11.01
C GLN A 331 -17.00 -18.26 -10.21
N LEU A 332 -16.31 -17.79 -9.17
CA LEU A 332 -16.73 -16.64 -8.37
C LEU A 332 -16.49 -15.30 -9.08
N TYR A 333 -15.46 -15.24 -9.91
CA TYR A 333 -14.99 -14.03 -10.61
C TYR A 333 -14.68 -14.31 -12.08
N PRO A 334 -15.70 -14.63 -12.90
CA PRO A 334 -15.50 -14.98 -14.30
C PRO A 334 -14.85 -13.87 -15.12
N GLU A 335 -15.03 -12.61 -14.73
CA GLU A 335 -14.38 -11.45 -15.35
C GLU A 335 -12.87 -11.39 -15.14
N LYS A 336 -12.30 -12.22 -14.25
CA LYS A 336 -10.87 -12.30 -13.95
C LYS A 336 -10.19 -13.54 -14.54
N GLN A 337 -10.87 -14.27 -15.41
CA GLN A 337 -10.43 -15.56 -15.92
C GLN A 337 -9.05 -15.49 -16.59
N GLU A 338 -8.75 -14.44 -17.35
CA GLU A 338 -7.45 -14.26 -17.99
C GLU A 338 -6.32 -14.14 -16.96
N ALA A 339 -6.51 -13.32 -15.92
CA ALA A 339 -5.53 -13.18 -14.86
C ALA A 339 -5.35 -14.49 -14.07
N ILE A 340 -6.44 -15.22 -13.82
CA ILE A 340 -6.40 -16.52 -13.15
C ILE A 340 -5.61 -17.54 -13.97
N ASN A 341 -5.80 -17.58 -15.28
CA ASN A 341 -5.03 -18.46 -16.18
C ASN A 341 -3.54 -18.12 -16.13
N ARG A 342 -3.18 -16.84 -16.13
CA ARG A 342 -1.77 -16.42 -15.97
C ARG A 342 -1.16 -16.84 -14.63
N VAL A 343 -1.91 -16.72 -13.55
CA VAL A 343 -1.48 -17.17 -12.22
C VAL A 343 -1.28 -18.70 -12.23
N HIS A 344 -2.19 -19.45 -12.85
CA HIS A 344 -2.07 -20.89 -13.01
C HIS A 344 -0.75 -21.25 -13.72
N ASP A 345 -0.44 -20.59 -14.84
CA ASP A 345 0.79 -20.82 -15.59
C ASP A 345 2.03 -20.53 -14.73
N TRP A 346 2.04 -19.42 -13.99
CA TRP A 346 3.15 -19.07 -13.08
C TRP A 346 3.36 -20.10 -11.98
N LEU A 347 2.28 -20.58 -11.36
CA LEU A 347 2.31 -21.61 -10.32
C LEU A 347 2.83 -22.93 -10.87
N LEU A 348 2.35 -23.33 -12.06
CA LEU A 348 2.76 -24.57 -12.72
C LEU A 348 4.24 -24.56 -13.08
N GLU A 349 4.73 -23.46 -13.68
CA GLU A 349 6.14 -23.29 -14.04
C GLU A 349 7.04 -23.34 -12.81
N GLN A 350 6.73 -22.59 -11.75
CA GLN A 350 7.54 -22.58 -10.54
C GLN A 350 7.49 -23.89 -9.78
N SER A 351 6.37 -24.62 -9.80
CA SER A 351 6.26 -25.97 -9.23
C SER A 351 7.22 -26.95 -9.92
N LYS A 352 7.30 -26.92 -11.25
CA LYS A 352 8.26 -27.74 -12.03
C LYS A 352 9.71 -27.43 -11.64
N LEU A 353 10.06 -26.13 -11.54
CA LEU A 353 11.40 -25.68 -11.18
C LEU A 353 11.78 -26.08 -9.74
N MET A 354 10.86 -26.01 -8.81
CA MET A 354 11.08 -26.45 -7.40
C MET A 354 11.33 -27.95 -7.33
N ARG A 355 10.53 -28.78 -8.02
CA ARG A 355 10.71 -30.25 -8.09
C ARG A 355 12.06 -30.63 -8.71
N ALA A 356 12.44 -29.98 -9.82
CA ALA A 356 13.72 -30.23 -10.48
C ALA A 356 14.93 -29.83 -9.60
N SER A 357 14.80 -28.78 -8.78
CA SER A 357 15.83 -28.39 -7.83
C SER A 357 15.97 -29.41 -6.70
N LEU A 358 14.87 -29.92 -6.17
CA LEU A 358 14.85 -30.93 -5.11
C LEU A 358 15.47 -32.25 -5.60
N ALA A 359 15.11 -32.71 -6.81
CA ALA A 359 15.65 -33.93 -7.40
C ALA A 359 17.16 -33.85 -7.61
N ARG A 360 17.70 -32.70 -8.01
CA ARG A 360 19.15 -32.49 -8.12
C ARG A 360 19.87 -32.56 -6.76
N TRP A 361 19.26 -31.99 -5.72
CA TRP A 361 19.85 -32.02 -4.38
C TRP A 361 19.94 -33.45 -3.86
N VAL A 362 18.87 -34.24 -3.96
CA VAL A 362 18.82 -35.65 -3.55
C VAL A 362 19.78 -36.55 -4.34
N SER A 363 20.11 -36.22 -5.60
CA SER A 363 21.02 -36.98 -6.45
C SER A 363 22.52 -36.70 -6.15
N HIS A 364 22.84 -35.73 -5.32
CA HIS A 364 24.18 -35.33 -4.93
C HIS A 364 24.56 -35.80 -3.49
N GLU A 365 23.61 -36.40 -2.75
CA GLU A 365 23.84 -37.18 -1.54
C GLU A 365 24.00 -38.68 -1.85
#